data_bbe27113dcd6f3156d8c512938d22a9a
#
_entry.id   bbe27113dcd6f3156d8c512938d22a9a
#
_cell.length_a   1.000
_cell.length_b   1.000
_cell.length_c   1.000
_cell.angle_alpha   90.00
_cell.angle_beta   90.00
_cell.angle_gamma   90.00
#
_symmetry.space_group_name_H-M   'P 1'
#
loop_
_entity.id
_entity.type
_entity.pdbx_description
1 polymer ?
#
loop_
_entity_poly.entity_id
_entity_poly.type
_entity_poly.pdbx_seq_one_letter_code
_entity_poly.pdbx_strand_id
1 'polypeptide(L)'
;MKIKNIILLIGVILFETSCSTKPAIFSKYLSKEKNIQFLVAKGQSHWEKRINPNDAKMARLFLSKAYNIDPNNGDVSALYSRACHFTGHYIENDQSKSDSLFLEGMDTAWDFILATNAYQEGYALSEGDSTTRMISGIENTPIEMIPHLYWWVANYSRYLLTKPVMERLAQRDVIETALHRILAVNPNFFYHGAHRIFGGIYARLPGVTLSHSENNFEKSIAGSPNYLGTYVVRARYLHTKSGDREQFVKDLQFVLNTDPTITPEVSPENLIEQSKAKELLKKESSLFE
;
A
#
# COMPACT_ATOMS: atom_id res chain seq x y z
N MET A 1 60.17 33.97 73.84
CA MET A 1 59.42 34.44 72.66
C MET A 1 59.31 33.30 71.67
N LYS A 2 58.15 32.72 71.59
CA LYS A 2 57.88 31.49 70.76
C LYS A 2 57.02 31.90 69.54
N ILE A 3 57.56 31.77 68.36
CA ILE A 3 56.89 32.01 67.07
C ILE A 3 56.11 30.75 66.68
N LYS A 4 54.81 30.84 66.60
CA LYS A 4 53.91 29.75 66.13
C LYS A 4 53.81 29.78 64.57
N ASN A 5 54.26 28.73 63.93
CA ASN A 5 54.01 28.51 62.53
C ASN A 5 52.56 28.12 62.27
N ILE A 6 51.87 28.89 61.47
CA ILE A 6 50.57 28.54 60.89
C ILE A 6 50.80 27.88 59.55
N ILE A 7 50.49 26.61 59.43
CA ILE A 7 50.48 25.88 58.20
C ILE A 7 49.14 26.08 57.51
N LEU A 8 49.09 26.75 56.39
CA LEU A 8 47.93 26.99 55.57
C LEU A 8 47.74 25.75 54.64
N LEU A 9 46.71 24.92 54.93
CA LEU A 9 46.35 23.78 54.09
C LEU A 9 45.47 24.27 52.93
N ILE A 10 46.04 24.36 51.74
CA ILE A 10 45.29 24.67 50.50
C ILE A 10 44.69 23.34 50.00
N GLY A 11 43.39 23.17 50.23
CA GLY A 11 42.60 22.06 49.64
C GLY A 11 42.39 22.29 48.17
N VAL A 12 43.05 21.50 47.34
CA VAL A 12 42.74 21.43 45.91
C VAL A 12 41.49 20.62 45.67
N ILE A 13 40.38 21.27 45.38
CA ILE A 13 39.13 20.60 44.95
C ILE A 13 39.31 20.23 43.50
N LEU A 14 39.58 18.94 43.23
CA LEU A 14 39.52 18.36 41.91
C LEU A 14 38.04 18.23 41.51
N PHE A 15 37.58 19.14 40.63
CA PHE A 15 36.34 18.93 39.90
C PHE A 15 36.56 17.82 38.90
N GLU A 16 36.14 16.61 39.20
CA GLU A 16 35.98 15.56 38.21
C GLU A 16 34.81 15.97 37.30
N THR A 17 35.11 16.51 36.12
CA THR A 17 34.16 16.63 35.02
C THR A 17 33.88 15.23 34.51
N SER A 18 32.87 14.57 35.08
CA SER A 18 32.30 13.36 34.52
C SER A 18 31.76 13.68 33.15
N CYS A 19 32.56 13.51 32.12
CA CYS A 19 32.09 13.42 30.73
C CYS A 19 31.24 12.14 30.62
N SER A 20 29.94 12.26 30.83
CA SER A 20 28.97 11.20 30.55
C SER A 20 29.00 10.94 29.03
N THR A 21 29.91 10.12 28.57
CA THR A 21 29.88 9.52 27.24
C THR A 21 28.66 8.63 27.17
N LYS A 22 27.57 9.13 26.57
CA LYS A 22 26.45 8.27 26.23
C LYS A 22 27.00 7.06 25.50
N PRO A 23 26.59 5.83 25.84
CA PRO A 23 27.17 4.63 25.24
C PRO A 23 27.04 4.73 23.71
N ALA A 24 28.10 4.31 23.00
CA ALA A 24 28.20 4.38 21.54
C ALA A 24 26.99 3.75 20.83
N ILE A 25 26.37 2.76 21.41
CA ILE A 25 25.12 2.09 20.97
C ILE A 25 23.95 3.08 20.94
N PHE A 26 23.77 3.92 21.97
CA PHE A 26 22.68 4.89 22.04
C PHE A 26 22.86 6.00 21.00
N SER A 27 24.10 6.45 20.77
CA SER A 27 24.44 7.43 19.73
C SER A 27 24.16 6.89 18.32
N LYS A 28 24.48 5.62 18.06
CA LYS A 28 24.22 4.93 16.78
C LYS A 28 22.70 4.75 16.54
N TYR A 29 21.92 4.43 17.58
CA TYR A 29 20.48 4.30 17.50
C TYR A 29 19.80 5.63 17.18
N LEU A 30 20.15 6.72 17.85
CA LEU A 30 19.65 8.07 17.57
C LEU A 30 20.01 8.54 16.16
N SER A 31 21.17 8.16 15.63
CA SER A 31 21.57 8.46 14.26
C SER A 31 20.74 7.70 13.24
N LYS A 32 20.44 6.42 13.52
CA LYS A 32 19.57 5.57 12.69
C LYS A 32 18.16 6.16 12.63
N GLU A 33 17.57 6.48 13.77
CA GLU A 33 16.22 7.04 13.88
C GLU A 33 16.09 8.37 13.11
N LYS A 34 17.01 9.30 13.32
CA LYS A 34 17.04 10.58 12.60
C LYS A 34 17.17 10.41 11.09
N ASN A 35 17.93 9.42 10.65
CA ASN A 35 18.09 9.14 9.22
C ASN A 35 16.78 8.59 8.62
N ILE A 36 16.08 7.69 9.32
CA ILE A 36 14.76 7.20 8.91
C ILE A 36 13.77 8.36 8.81
N GLN A 37 13.66 9.19 9.85
CA GLN A 37 12.77 10.35 9.87
C GLN A 37 13.05 11.30 8.69
N PHE A 38 14.32 11.58 8.39
CA PHE A 38 14.71 12.40 7.24
C PHE A 38 14.26 11.77 5.92
N LEU A 39 14.51 10.47 5.73
CA LEU A 39 14.14 9.76 4.51
C LEU A 39 12.63 9.69 4.32
N VAL A 40 11.88 9.41 5.38
CA VAL A 40 10.41 9.41 5.38
C VAL A 40 9.87 10.79 5.04
N ALA A 41 10.36 11.85 5.69
CA ALA A 41 9.93 13.22 5.39
C ALA A 41 10.20 13.62 3.92
N LYS A 42 11.36 13.23 3.37
CA LYS A 42 11.65 13.41 1.94
C LYS A 42 10.71 12.61 1.05
N GLY A 43 10.48 11.34 1.39
CA GLY A 43 9.52 10.48 0.70
C GLY A 43 8.11 11.08 0.67
N GLN A 44 7.61 11.55 1.80
CA GLN A 44 6.30 12.20 1.91
C GLN A 44 6.21 13.50 1.12
N SER A 45 7.24 14.36 1.17
CA SER A 45 7.27 15.60 0.39
C SER A 45 7.19 15.37 -1.12
N HIS A 46 7.80 14.29 -1.61
CA HIS A 46 7.65 13.87 -3.01
C HIS A 46 6.31 13.18 -3.26
N TRP A 47 5.81 12.43 -2.29
CA TRP A 47 4.51 11.75 -2.38
C TRP A 47 3.34 12.72 -2.60
N GLU A 48 3.36 13.87 -1.96
CA GLU A 48 2.35 14.92 -2.15
C GLU A 48 2.30 15.42 -3.61
N LYS A 49 3.41 15.34 -4.31
CA LYS A 49 3.59 15.77 -5.71
C LYS A 49 3.57 14.61 -6.71
N ARG A 50 3.09 13.42 -6.31
CA ARG A 50 3.20 12.17 -7.08
C ARG A 50 2.48 12.17 -8.44
N ILE A 51 1.65 13.17 -8.72
CA ILE A 51 1.13 13.39 -10.08
C ILE A 51 2.28 13.59 -11.08
N ASN A 52 3.41 14.15 -10.65
CA ASN A 52 4.62 14.21 -11.45
C ASN A 52 5.35 12.86 -11.39
N PRO A 53 5.65 12.21 -12.54
CA PRO A 53 6.32 10.91 -12.58
C PRO A 53 7.65 10.86 -11.84
N ASN A 54 8.45 11.93 -11.89
CA ASN A 54 9.74 11.98 -11.19
C ASN A 54 9.54 12.03 -9.67
N ASP A 55 8.57 12.80 -9.18
CA ASP A 55 8.26 12.86 -7.75
C ASP A 55 7.73 11.52 -7.23
N ALA A 56 6.87 10.82 -7.99
CA ALA A 56 6.43 9.47 -7.61
C ALA A 56 7.61 8.49 -7.48
N LYS A 57 8.55 8.51 -8.42
CA LYS A 57 9.76 7.69 -8.38
C LYS A 57 10.69 8.07 -7.23
N MET A 58 10.82 9.36 -6.93
CA MET A 58 11.63 9.84 -5.80
C MET A 58 10.99 9.49 -4.46
N ALA A 59 9.66 9.60 -4.32
CA ALA A 59 8.94 9.16 -3.13
C ALA A 59 9.24 7.69 -2.83
N ARG A 60 9.06 6.80 -3.83
CA ARG A 60 9.39 5.37 -3.69
C ARG A 60 10.85 5.16 -3.30
N LEU A 61 11.79 5.85 -3.95
CA LEU A 61 13.23 5.72 -3.66
C LEU A 61 13.57 6.07 -2.21
N PHE A 62 13.03 7.18 -1.69
CA PHE A 62 13.30 7.58 -0.30
C PHE A 62 12.66 6.62 0.71
N LEU A 63 11.43 6.16 0.43
CA LEU A 63 10.75 5.18 1.27
C LEU A 63 11.46 3.82 1.25
N SER A 64 11.96 3.36 0.09
CA SER A 64 12.80 2.16 -0.02
C SER A 64 14.05 2.24 0.85
N LYS A 65 14.75 3.40 0.83
CA LYS A 65 15.92 3.59 1.68
C LYS A 65 15.58 3.59 3.18
N ALA A 66 14.44 4.17 3.56
CA ALA A 66 13.98 4.12 4.94
C ALA A 66 13.64 2.70 5.37
N TYR A 67 12.91 1.95 4.54
CA TYR A 67 12.57 0.55 4.75
C TYR A 67 13.82 -0.34 4.90
N ASN A 68 14.83 -0.18 4.04
CA ASN A 68 16.07 -0.94 4.12
C ASN A 68 16.88 -0.68 5.42
N ILE A 69 16.70 0.47 6.06
CA ILE A 69 17.30 0.76 7.37
C ILE A 69 16.53 0.05 8.50
N ASP A 70 15.20 0.02 8.40
CA ASP A 70 14.34 -0.60 9.40
C ASP A 70 13.11 -1.27 8.78
N PRO A 71 13.24 -2.52 8.34
CA PRO A 71 12.14 -3.28 7.75
C PRO A 71 10.98 -3.54 8.73
N ASN A 72 11.24 -3.44 10.04
CA ASN A 72 10.23 -3.65 11.07
C ASN A 72 9.40 -2.38 11.38
N ASN A 73 9.64 -1.28 10.68
CA ASN A 73 8.82 -0.08 10.80
C ASN A 73 7.57 -0.22 9.94
N GLY A 74 6.41 -0.50 10.59
CA GLY A 74 5.15 -0.76 9.93
C GLY A 74 4.65 0.40 9.07
N ASP A 75 4.77 1.64 9.55
CA ASP A 75 4.34 2.82 8.79
C ASP A 75 5.16 2.97 7.50
N VAL A 76 6.47 2.78 7.60
CA VAL A 76 7.37 2.86 6.45
C VAL A 76 7.10 1.76 5.44
N SER A 77 6.91 0.51 5.90
CA SER A 77 6.66 -0.63 5.01
C SER A 77 5.33 -0.50 4.28
N ALA A 78 4.26 -0.04 4.95
CA ALA A 78 2.96 0.19 4.33
C ALA A 78 3.01 1.32 3.28
N LEU A 79 3.68 2.44 3.60
CA LEU A 79 3.86 3.56 2.67
C LEU A 79 4.72 3.16 1.47
N TYR A 80 5.77 2.37 1.69
CA TYR A 80 6.64 1.90 0.61
C TYR A 80 5.89 0.96 -0.33
N SER A 81 5.13 0.00 0.21
CA SER A 81 4.28 -0.90 -0.57
C SER A 81 3.25 -0.11 -1.40
N ARG A 82 2.61 0.93 -0.81
CA ARG A 82 1.71 1.85 -1.53
C ARG A 82 2.43 2.60 -2.66
N ALA A 83 3.66 3.07 -2.41
CA ALA A 83 4.43 3.80 -3.41
C ALA A 83 4.85 2.91 -4.59
N CYS A 84 5.17 1.64 -4.33
CA CYS A 84 5.39 0.64 -5.37
C CYS A 84 4.13 0.42 -6.21
N HIS A 85 2.97 0.23 -5.57
CA HIS A 85 1.68 0.11 -6.26
C HIS A 85 1.39 1.32 -7.14
N PHE A 86 1.52 2.53 -6.60
CA PHE A 86 1.24 3.76 -7.35
C PHE A 86 2.17 3.90 -8.55
N THR A 87 3.47 3.71 -8.34
CA THR A 87 4.47 3.84 -9.42
C THR A 87 4.26 2.80 -10.51
N GLY A 88 4.01 1.54 -10.16
CA GLY A 88 3.75 0.47 -11.13
C GLY A 88 2.42 0.62 -11.87
N HIS A 89 1.39 1.17 -11.21
CA HIS A 89 0.05 1.28 -11.82
C HIS A 89 -0.17 2.56 -12.62
N TYR A 90 0.42 3.67 -12.20
CA TYR A 90 0.12 4.99 -12.75
C TYR A 90 1.28 5.64 -13.52
N ILE A 91 2.50 5.26 -13.25
CA ILE A 91 3.68 5.97 -13.75
C ILE A 91 4.49 5.13 -14.74
N GLU A 92 4.61 3.82 -14.49
CA GLU A 92 5.42 2.96 -15.35
C GLU A 92 4.61 2.50 -16.56
N ASN A 93 5.23 2.58 -17.74
CA ASN A 93 4.61 2.14 -18.99
C ASN A 93 5.15 0.77 -19.48
N ASP A 94 6.29 0.36 -18.96
CA ASP A 94 6.87 -0.94 -19.25
C ASP A 94 6.26 -2.01 -18.32
N GLN A 95 5.62 -3.03 -18.91
CA GLN A 95 4.91 -4.05 -18.12
C GLN A 95 5.85 -4.86 -17.23
N SER A 96 7.05 -5.19 -17.69
CA SER A 96 8.02 -5.94 -16.88
C SER A 96 8.48 -5.15 -15.66
N LYS A 97 8.70 -3.84 -15.83
CA LYS A 97 9.03 -2.95 -14.71
C LYS A 97 7.84 -2.76 -13.77
N SER A 98 6.63 -2.64 -14.31
CA SER A 98 5.41 -2.60 -13.48
C SER A 98 5.26 -3.87 -12.65
N ASP A 99 5.44 -5.04 -13.26
CA ASP A 99 5.38 -6.34 -12.56
C ASP A 99 6.44 -6.43 -11.46
N SER A 100 7.67 -5.96 -11.72
CA SER A 100 8.73 -5.90 -10.70
C SER A 100 8.36 -5.00 -9.52
N LEU A 101 7.73 -3.85 -9.79
CA LEU A 101 7.26 -2.93 -8.74
C LEU A 101 6.11 -3.52 -7.92
N PHE A 102 5.19 -4.24 -8.56
CA PHE A 102 4.11 -4.93 -7.84
C PHE A 102 4.65 -6.06 -6.97
N LEU A 103 5.63 -6.84 -7.42
CA LEU A 103 6.29 -7.85 -6.61
C LEU A 103 7.01 -7.21 -5.42
N GLU A 104 7.79 -6.16 -5.65
CA GLU A 104 8.49 -5.43 -4.58
C GLU A 104 7.52 -4.90 -3.51
N GLY A 105 6.40 -4.30 -3.92
CA GLY A 105 5.37 -3.82 -3.00
C GLY A 105 4.64 -4.95 -2.27
N MET A 106 4.37 -6.06 -2.96
CA MET A 106 3.78 -7.26 -2.38
C MET A 106 4.68 -7.85 -1.30
N ASP A 107 5.95 -8.11 -1.63
CA ASP A 107 6.91 -8.71 -0.70
C ASP A 107 7.12 -7.82 0.53
N THR A 108 7.27 -6.51 0.34
CA THR A 108 7.42 -5.53 1.44
C THR A 108 6.27 -5.60 2.45
N ALA A 109 5.03 -5.67 1.97
CA ALA A 109 3.87 -5.74 2.85
C ALA A 109 3.74 -7.13 3.50
N TRP A 110 4.04 -8.18 2.74
CA TRP A 110 3.93 -9.55 3.20
C TRP A 110 4.95 -9.90 4.28
N ASP A 111 6.20 -9.50 4.10
CA ASP A 111 7.27 -9.73 5.10
C ASP A 111 6.88 -9.14 6.46
N PHE A 112 6.23 -7.97 6.47
CA PHE A 112 5.76 -7.36 7.70
C PHE A 112 4.61 -8.14 8.33
N ILE A 113 3.64 -8.64 7.54
CA ILE A 113 2.55 -9.50 8.03
C ILE A 113 3.12 -10.79 8.63
N LEU A 114 4.04 -11.45 7.93
CA LEU A 114 4.68 -12.68 8.37
C LEU A 114 5.41 -12.53 9.71
N ALA A 115 5.96 -11.37 10.01
CA ALA A 115 6.67 -11.10 11.25
C ALA A 115 5.73 -10.88 12.46
N THR A 116 4.41 -10.79 12.27
CA THR A 116 3.46 -10.53 13.37
C THR A 116 3.10 -11.81 14.13
N ASN A 117 3.02 -11.70 15.46
CA ASN A 117 2.61 -12.83 16.30
C ASN A 117 1.22 -13.34 15.91
N ALA A 118 0.27 -12.44 15.62
CA ALA A 118 -1.09 -12.80 15.26
C ALA A 118 -1.15 -13.70 14.02
N TYR A 119 -0.41 -13.36 12.96
CA TYR A 119 -0.31 -14.21 11.77
C TYR A 119 0.32 -15.57 12.11
N GLN A 120 1.43 -15.56 12.86
CA GLN A 120 2.16 -16.80 13.23
C GLN A 120 1.29 -17.73 14.09
N GLU A 121 0.53 -17.20 15.02
CA GLU A 121 -0.44 -17.95 15.82
C GLU A 121 -1.51 -18.59 14.95
N GLY A 122 -2.18 -17.81 14.09
CA GLY A 122 -3.18 -18.34 13.16
C GLY A 122 -2.61 -19.41 12.24
N TYR A 123 -1.42 -19.19 11.69
CA TYR A 123 -0.73 -20.15 10.83
C TYR A 123 -0.38 -21.46 11.56
N ALA A 124 0.04 -21.37 12.83
CA ALA A 124 0.44 -22.53 13.63
C ALA A 124 -0.74 -23.34 14.14
N LEU A 125 -1.89 -22.71 14.41
CA LEU A 125 -3.10 -23.36 14.92
C LEU A 125 -3.82 -24.19 13.85
N SER A 126 -3.59 -23.91 12.57
CA SER A 126 -4.25 -24.61 11.47
C SER A 126 -3.52 -25.90 11.10
N GLU A 127 -4.29 -26.97 10.91
CA GLU A 127 -3.81 -28.21 10.32
C GLU A 127 -4.08 -28.18 8.80
N GLY A 128 -3.18 -28.75 8.01
CA GLY A 128 -3.30 -28.82 6.56
C GLY A 128 -2.04 -28.39 5.80
N ASP A 129 -2.22 -28.14 4.52
CA ASP A 129 -1.12 -27.68 3.64
C ASP A 129 -0.74 -26.22 3.91
N SER A 130 0.32 -25.76 3.24
CA SER A 130 0.82 -24.38 3.40
C SER A 130 -0.21 -23.32 3.05
N THR A 131 -1.09 -23.58 2.08
CA THR A 131 -2.14 -22.66 1.65
C THR A 131 -3.22 -22.52 2.72
N THR A 132 -3.69 -23.65 3.26
CA THR A 132 -4.68 -23.67 4.36
C THR A 132 -4.16 -22.94 5.59
N ARG A 133 -2.90 -23.16 5.95
CA ARG A 133 -2.24 -22.48 7.07
C ARG A 133 -2.05 -20.97 6.82
N MET A 134 -1.69 -20.60 5.59
CA MET A 134 -1.59 -19.20 5.18
C MET A 134 -2.94 -18.47 5.29
N ILE A 135 -4.03 -19.10 4.86
CA ILE A 135 -5.40 -18.60 4.99
C ILE A 135 -5.73 -18.34 6.46
N SER A 136 -5.48 -19.31 7.33
CA SER A 136 -5.72 -19.14 8.77
C SER A 136 -4.89 -18.00 9.39
N GLY A 137 -3.63 -17.84 8.97
CA GLY A 137 -2.79 -16.72 9.37
C GLY A 137 -3.38 -15.37 8.95
N ILE A 138 -3.88 -15.26 7.70
CA ILE A 138 -4.52 -14.05 7.18
C ILE A 138 -5.80 -13.73 7.98
N GLU A 139 -6.65 -14.71 8.24
CA GLU A 139 -7.88 -14.53 9.02
C GLU A 139 -7.63 -14.01 10.44
N ASN A 140 -6.46 -14.29 10.99
CA ASN A 140 -6.07 -13.86 12.34
C ASN A 140 -5.37 -12.48 12.37
N THR A 141 -5.13 -11.83 11.24
CA THR A 141 -4.46 -10.51 11.22
C THR A 141 -5.30 -9.43 11.89
N PRO A 142 -4.74 -8.61 12.80
CA PRO A 142 -5.46 -7.56 13.52
C PRO A 142 -5.66 -6.30 12.67
N ILE A 143 -6.43 -5.34 13.21
CA ILE A 143 -6.80 -4.10 12.49
C ILE A 143 -5.57 -3.28 12.08
N GLU A 144 -4.52 -3.28 12.90
CA GLU A 144 -3.28 -2.54 12.65
C GLU A 144 -2.55 -3.04 11.39
N MET A 145 -2.82 -4.29 10.97
CA MET A 145 -2.24 -4.89 9.79
C MET A 145 -3.05 -4.66 8.50
N ILE A 146 -4.22 -4.04 8.59
CA ILE A 146 -5.06 -3.79 7.40
C ILE A 146 -4.34 -2.98 6.32
N PRO A 147 -3.54 -1.94 6.61
CA PRO A 147 -2.76 -1.26 5.58
C PRO A 147 -1.83 -2.21 4.80
N HIS A 148 -1.13 -3.09 5.49
CA HIS A 148 -0.24 -4.07 4.86
C HIS A 148 -1.02 -5.11 4.05
N LEU A 149 -2.07 -5.67 4.63
CA LEU A 149 -2.91 -6.67 3.95
C LEU A 149 -3.56 -6.09 2.69
N TYR A 150 -4.01 -4.84 2.74
CA TYR A 150 -4.57 -4.16 1.59
C TYR A 150 -3.54 -3.91 0.49
N TRP A 151 -2.36 -3.36 0.82
CA TRP A 151 -1.35 -3.09 -0.19
C TRP A 151 -0.70 -4.38 -0.71
N TRP A 152 -0.62 -5.42 0.10
CA TRP A 152 -0.25 -6.74 -0.36
C TRP A 152 -1.21 -7.25 -1.44
N VAL A 153 -2.51 -7.32 -1.14
CA VAL A 153 -3.51 -7.85 -2.09
C VAL A 153 -3.67 -6.94 -3.32
N ALA A 154 -3.53 -5.63 -3.17
CA ALA A 154 -3.61 -4.69 -4.29
C ALA A 154 -2.44 -4.87 -5.27
N ASN A 155 -1.21 -4.99 -4.78
CA ASN A 155 -0.03 -5.27 -5.59
C ASN A 155 -0.13 -6.65 -6.23
N TYR A 156 -0.46 -7.67 -5.45
CA TYR A 156 -0.58 -9.03 -5.95
C TYR A 156 -1.64 -9.17 -7.03
N SER A 157 -2.81 -8.58 -6.84
CA SER A 157 -3.86 -8.56 -7.85
C SER A 157 -3.40 -7.91 -9.15
N ARG A 158 -2.60 -6.85 -9.10
CA ARG A 158 -2.02 -6.20 -10.28
C ARG A 158 -1.00 -7.10 -10.98
N TYR A 159 -0.10 -7.70 -10.23
CA TYR A 159 0.88 -8.65 -10.76
C TYR A 159 0.21 -9.82 -11.50
N LEU A 160 -0.84 -10.39 -10.90
CA LEU A 160 -1.58 -11.51 -11.47
C LEU A 160 -2.34 -11.16 -12.77
N LEU A 161 -2.58 -9.87 -13.07
CA LEU A 161 -3.29 -9.48 -14.29
C LEU A 161 -2.59 -9.96 -15.58
N THR A 162 -1.28 -10.09 -15.56
CA THR A 162 -0.45 -10.51 -16.71
C THR A 162 -0.17 -12.02 -16.72
N LYS A 163 -0.59 -12.74 -15.68
CA LYS A 163 -0.31 -14.17 -15.52
C LYS A 163 -1.37 -15.04 -16.18
N PRO A 164 -1.02 -16.29 -16.54
CA PRO A 164 -1.97 -17.28 -17.05
C PRO A 164 -3.18 -17.48 -16.16
N VAL A 165 -4.31 -17.86 -16.75
CA VAL A 165 -5.59 -18.04 -16.02
C VAL A 165 -5.45 -19.03 -14.86
N MET A 166 -4.72 -20.14 -15.08
CA MET A 166 -4.54 -21.18 -14.06
C MET A 166 -3.77 -20.65 -12.83
N GLU A 167 -2.75 -19.82 -13.05
CA GLU A 167 -2.01 -19.18 -11.97
C GLU A 167 -2.91 -18.23 -11.16
N ARG A 168 -3.74 -17.44 -11.85
CA ARG A 168 -4.72 -16.56 -11.19
C ARG A 168 -5.76 -17.34 -10.36
N LEU A 169 -6.24 -18.46 -10.89
CA LEU A 169 -7.20 -19.32 -10.19
C LEU A 169 -6.58 -19.98 -8.95
N ALA A 170 -5.32 -20.40 -9.04
CA ALA A 170 -4.61 -21.00 -7.91
C ALA A 170 -4.43 -20.04 -6.71
N GLN A 171 -4.44 -18.72 -6.95
CA GLN A 171 -4.28 -17.70 -5.89
C GLN A 171 -5.63 -17.14 -5.39
N ARG A 172 -6.74 -17.59 -5.95
CA ARG A 172 -8.07 -17.05 -5.68
C ARG A 172 -8.43 -17.06 -4.20
N ASP A 173 -8.34 -18.21 -3.57
CA ASP A 173 -8.83 -18.40 -2.19
C ASP A 173 -8.05 -17.54 -1.20
N VAL A 174 -6.73 -17.43 -1.38
CA VAL A 174 -5.85 -16.59 -0.55
C VAL A 174 -6.20 -15.11 -0.71
N ILE A 175 -6.41 -14.65 -1.94
CA ILE A 175 -6.77 -13.26 -2.24
C ILE A 175 -8.16 -12.94 -1.69
N GLU A 176 -9.15 -13.81 -1.89
CA GLU A 176 -10.51 -13.63 -1.37
C GLU A 176 -10.50 -13.59 0.15
N THR A 177 -9.73 -14.46 0.82
CA THR A 177 -9.58 -14.43 2.28
C THR A 177 -9.04 -13.10 2.78
N ALA A 178 -7.98 -12.58 2.14
CA ALA A 178 -7.42 -11.29 2.52
C ALA A 178 -8.43 -10.14 2.34
N LEU A 179 -9.17 -10.13 1.24
CA LEU A 179 -10.20 -9.13 1.00
C LEU A 179 -11.36 -9.25 1.99
N HIS A 180 -11.81 -10.47 2.31
CA HIS A 180 -12.83 -10.71 3.33
C HIS A 180 -12.35 -10.25 4.71
N ARG A 181 -11.08 -10.52 5.07
CA ARG A 181 -10.52 -10.02 6.33
C ARG A 181 -10.52 -8.50 6.40
N ILE A 182 -10.12 -7.82 5.33
CA ILE A 182 -10.19 -6.35 5.25
C ILE A 182 -11.61 -5.86 5.46
N LEU A 183 -12.60 -6.47 4.77
CA LEU A 183 -14.00 -6.07 4.89
C LEU A 183 -14.58 -6.33 6.29
N ALA A 184 -14.17 -7.41 6.95
CA ALA A 184 -14.63 -7.74 8.30
C ALA A 184 -14.11 -6.76 9.35
N VAL A 185 -12.88 -6.22 9.17
CA VAL A 185 -12.18 -5.44 10.17
C VAL A 185 -12.25 -3.94 9.88
N ASN A 186 -12.08 -3.53 8.63
CA ASN A 186 -12.14 -2.13 8.20
C ASN A 186 -12.67 -2.02 6.75
N PRO A 187 -14.00 -2.13 6.54
CA PRO A 187 -14.59 -2.13 5.20
C PRO A 187 -14.34 -0.84 4.42
N ASN A 188 -14.09 0.27 5.11
CA ASN A 188 -13.91 1.58 4.50
C ASN A 188 -12.46 1.85 4.08
N PHE A 189 -11.53 0.94 4.41
CA PHE A 189 -10.12 1.16 4.14
C PHE A 189 -9.88 1.49 2.67
N PHE A 190 -9.08 2.51 2.45
CA PHE A 190 -8.70 3.04 1.15
C PHE A 190 -9.90 3.20 0.18
N TYR A 191 -10.89 3.98 0.62
CA TYR A 191 -12.07 4.32 -0.20
C TYR A 191 -12.83 3.08 -0.65
N HIS A 192 -13.19 2.20 0.28
CA HIS A 192 -13.86 0.92 0.00
C HIS A 192 -13.08 0.06 -1.02
N GLY A 193 -11.75 0.09 -0.90
CA GLY A 193 -10.84 -0.50 -1.87
C GLY A 193 -10.95 -2.02 -1.99
N ALA A 194 -11.27 -2.73 -0.92
CA ALA A 194 -11.48 -4.18 -0.97
C ALA A 194 -12.64 -4.55 -1.91
N HIS A 195 -13.76 -3.84 -1.85
CA HIS A 195 -14.86 -4.03 -2.79
C HIS A 195 -14.46 -3.73 -4.22
N ARG A 196 -13.70 -2.66 -4.47
CA ARG A 196 -13.17 -2.34 -5.80
C ARG A 196 -12.29 -3.44 -6.37
N ILE A 197 -11.42 -4.03 -5.54
CA ILE A 197 -10.54 -5.14 -5.96
C ILE A 197 -11.38 -6.38 -6.26
N PHE A 198 -12.35 -6.76 -5.42
CA PHE A 198 -13.28 -7.85 -5.69
C PHE A 198 -14.02 -7.66 -7.02
N GLY A 199 -14.59 -6.46 -7.24
CA GLY A 199 -15.26 -6.14 -8.50
C GLY A 199 -14.37 -6.39 -9.71
N GLY A 200 -13.13 -5.89 -9.68
CA GLY A 200 -12.15 -6.08 -10.76
C GLY A 200 -11.71 -7.52 -10.97
N ILE A 201 -11.55 -8.30 -9.91
CA ILE A 201 -11.18 -9.72 -9.98
C ILE A 201 -12.34 -10.54 -10.55
N TYR A 202 -13.55 -10.40 -10.01
CA TYR A 202 -14.71 -11.17 -10.43
C TYR A 202 -15.15 -10.88 -11.87
N ALA A 203 -14.99 -9.65 -12.36
CA ALA A 203 -15.19 -9.35 -13.77
C ALA A 203 -14.29 -10.17 -14.70
N ARG A 204 -13.14 -10.65 -14.22
CA ARG A 204 -12.07 -11.27 -15.05
C ARG A 204 -11.84 -12.74 -14.76
N LEU A 205 -12.38 -13.29 -13.68
CA LEU A 205 -12.30 -14.72 -13.40
C LEU A 205 -13.33 -15.51 -14.23
N PRO A 206 -12.92 -16.61 -14.89
CA PRO A 206 -13.87 -17.50 -15.53
C PRO A 206 -14.72 -18.23 -14.47
N GLY A 207 -15.98 -18.51 -14.81
CA GLY A 207 -16.91 -19.25 -13.94
C GLY A 207 -17.55 -18.40 -12.82
N VAL A 208 -17.16 -17.13 -12.67
CA VAL A 208 -17.83 -16.20 -11.74
C VAL A 208 -18.87 -15.39 -12.51
N THR A 209 -20.09 -15.30 -11.96
CA THR A 209 -21.16 -14.49 -12.55
C THR A 209 -20.87 -13.02 -12.41
N LEU A 210 -21.17 -12.21 -13.45
CA LEU A 210 -20.89 -10.78 -13.46
C LEU A 210 -21.63 -10.01 -12.36
N SER A 211 -22.75 -10.55 -11.86
CA SER A 211 -23.49 -9.95 -10.74
C SER A 211 -22.66 -9.84 -9.46
N HIS A 212 -21.71 -10.75 -9.20
CA HIS A 212 -20.78 -10.62 -8.07
C HIS A 212 -19.83 -9.43 -8.26
N SER A 213 -19.36 -9.20 -9.48
CA SER A 213 -18.54 -8.02 -9.82
C SER A 213 -19.34 -6.74 -9.65
N GLU A 214 -20.54 -6.68 -10.22
CA GLU A 214 -21.43 -5.53 -10.15
C GLU A 214 -21.74 -5.11 -8.71
N ASN A 215 -22.23 -6.04 -7.88
CA ASN A 215 -22.54 -5.79 -6.48
C ASN A 215 -21.33 -5.24 -5.68
N ASN A 216 -20.13 -5.72 -5.97
CA ASN A 216 -18.94 -5.21 -5.30
C ASN A 216 -18.58 -3.78 -5.79
N PHE A 217 -18.68 -3.48 -7.08
CA PHE A 217 -18.47 -2.12 -7.57
C PHE A 217 -19.52 -1.16 -7.02
N GLU A 218 -20.79 -1.55 -6.94
CA GLU A 218 -21.85 -0.73 -6.35
C GLU A 218 -21.56 -0.40 -4.89
N LYS A 219 -21.14 -1.37 -4.07
CA LYS A 219 -20.74 -1.14 -2.68
C LYS A 219 -19.54 -0.18 -2.58
N SER A 220 -18.55 -0.33 -3.45
CA SER A 220 -17.39 0.59 -3.47
C SER A 220 -17.80 2.01 -3.83
N ILE A 221 -18.67 2.17 -4.83
CA ILE A 221 -19.17 3.48 -5.29
C ILE A 221 -20.07 4.12 -4.23
N ALA A 222 -21.01 3.36 -3.66
CA ALA A 222 -21.92 3.87 -2.63
C ALA A 222 -21.17 4.40 -1.42
N GLY A 223 -20.09 3.70 -1.01
CA GLY A 223 -19.27 4.11 0.13
C GLY A 223 -18.26 5.22 -0.18
N SER A 224 -17.79 5.33 -1.42
CA SER A 224 -16.75 6.29 -1.83
C SER A 224 -16.97 6.80 -3.25
N PRO A 225 -18.02 7.59 -3.50
CA PRO A 225 -18.40 8.02 -4.84
C PRO A 225 -17.37 8.94 -5.53
N ASN A 226 -16.51 9.60 -4.75
CA ASN A 226 -15.50 10.52 -5.26
C ASN A 226 -14.13 9.86 -5.51
N TYR A 227 -14.02 8.53 -5.34
CA TYR A 227 -12.84 7.77 -5.77
C TYR A 227 -13.04 7.30 -7.22
N LEU A 228 -12.59 8.13 -8.18
CA LEU A 228 -12.91 7.99 -9.60
C LEU A 228 -12.37 6.70 -10.23
N GLY A 229 -11.30 6.14 -9.67
CA GLY A 229 -10.71 4.88 -10.15
C GLY A 229 -11.69 3.69 -10.10
N THR A 230 -12.72 3.71 -9.23
CA THR A 230 -13.72 2.64 -9.18
C THR A 230 -14.55 2.59 -10.47
N TYR A 231 -14.98 3.73 -10.97
CA TYR A 231 -15.76 3.82 -12.21
C TYR A 231 -14.95 3.40 -13.44
N VAL A 232 -13.67 3.84 -13.51
CA VAL A 232 -12.78 3.49 -14.62
C VAL A 232 -12.52 1.98 -14.66
N VAL A 233 -12.30 1.34 -13.49
CA VAL A 233 -12.10 -0.11 -13.39
C VAL A 233 -13.39 -0.85 -13.73
N ARG A 234 -14.57 -0.39 -13.28
CA ARG A 234 -15.88 -0.96 -13.61
C ARG A 234 -16.15 -0.88 -15.12
N ALA A 235 -15.99 0.29 -15.70
CA ALA A 235 -16.15 0.48 -17.14
C ALA A 235 -15.26 -0.47 -17.93
N ARG A 236 -13.96 -0.50 -17.61
CA ARG A 236 -12.96 -1.28 -18.34
C ARG A 236 -13.16 -2.79 -18.26
N TYR A 237 -13.59 -3.33 -17.12
CA TYR A 237 -13.61 -4.78 -16.92
C TYR A 237 -15.02 -5.38 -16.87
N LEU A 238 -15.98 -4.70 -16.21
CA LEU A 238 -17.34 -5.21 -16.11
C LEU A 238 -18.14 -4.88 -17.36
N HIS A 239 -18.26 -3.59 -17.72
CA HIS A 239 -19.13 -3.16 -18.81
C HIS A 239 -18.64 -3.62 -20.19
N THR A 240 -17.32 -3.65 -20.43
CA THR A 240 -16.80 -4.27 -21.67
C THR A 240 -17.10 -5.76 -21.76
N LYS A 241 -17.03 -6.49 -20.64
CA LYS A 241 -17.31 -7.94 -20.65
C LYS A 241 -18.82 -8.25 -20.74
N SER A 242 -19.67 -7.41 -20.12
CA SER A 242 -21.14 -7.56 -20.21
C SER A 242 -21.72 -7.05 -21.55
N GLY A 243 -20.96 -6.32 -22.35
CA GLY A 243 -21.45 -5.64 -23.54
C GLY A 243 -22.28 -4.39 -23.24
N ASP A 244 -22.26 -3.89 -22.00
CA ASP A 244 -23.06 -2.72 -21.60
C ASP A 244 -22.36 -1.42 -21.96
N ARG A 245 -22.48 -1.05 -23.22
CA ARG A 245 -21.90 0.16 -23.80
C ARG A 245 -22.46 1.43 -23.16
N GLU A 246 -23.74 1.46 -22.79
CA GLU A 246 -24.38 2.62 -22.21
C GLU A 246 -23.79 2.93 -20.82
N GLN A 247 -23.70 1.95 -19.94
CA GLN A 247 -23.11 2.13 -18.61
C GLN A 247 -21.60 2.41 -18.68
N PHE A 248 -20.89 1.83 -19.65
CA PHE A 248 -19.48 2.16 -19.89
C PHE A 248 -19.30 3.65 -20.16
N VAL A 249 -20.08 4.21 -21.09
CA VAL A 249 -20.02 5.64 -21.43
C VAL A 249 -20.42 6.49 -20.24
N LYS A 250 -21.48 6.13 -19.54
CA LYS A 250 -22.00 6.85 -18.38
C LYS A 250 -20.97 6.94 -17.24
N ASP A 251 -20.32 5.85 -16.92
CA ASP A 251 -19.26 5.83 -15.90
C ASP A 251 -18.08 6.74 -16.28
N LEU A 252 -17.60 6.63 -17.51
CA LEU A 252 -16.46 7.44 -17.95
C LEU A 252 -16.79 8.93 -18.07
N GLN A 253 -18.02 9.27 -18.48
CA GLN A 253 -18.49 10.65 -18.48
C GLN A 253 -18.62 11.21 -17.06
N PHE A 254 -19.13 10.42 -16.11
CA PHE A 254 -19.15 10.80 -14.71
C PHE A 254 -17.74 11.15 -14.20
N VAL A 255 -16.73 10.30 -14.51
CA VAL A 255 -15.33 10.55 -14.15
C VAL A 255 -14.83 11.87 -14.73
N LEU A 256 -15.11 12.16 -16.00
CA LEU A 256 -14.65 13.37 -16.67
C LEU A 256 -15.31 14.65 -16.15
N ASN A 257 -16.56 14.57 -15.69
CA ASN A 257 -17.35 15.71 -15.22
C ASN A 257 -17.22 15.96 -13.70
N THR A 258 -16.60 15.05 -12.95
CA THR A 258 -16.41 15.18 -11.51
C THR A 258 -15.12 15.94 -11.21
N ASP A 259 -15.16 16.88 -10.26
CA ASP A 259 -13.94 17.55 -9.79
C ASP A 259 -13.00 16.53 -9.12
N PRO A 260 -11.78 16.28 -9.65
CA PRO A 260 -10.86 15.29 -9.12
C PRO A 260 -10.25 15.68 -7.77
N THR A 261 -10.45 16.93 -7.33
CA THR A 261 -9.85 17.48 -6.10
C THR A 261 -10.76 17.42 -4.88
N ILE A 262 -12.01 16.96 -5.01
CA ILE A 262 -12.96 16.81 -3.89
C ILE A 262 -12.37 16.00 -2.74
N THR A 263 -11.54 15.01 -3.06
CA THR A 263 -10.81 14.21 -2.07
C THR A 263 -9.31 14.46 -2.24
N PRO A 264 -8.75 15.44 -1.50
CA PRO A 264 -7.37 15.93 -1.73
C PRO A 264 -6.30 14.83 -1.67
N GLU A 265 -6.45 13.86 -0.76
CA GLU A 265 -5.48 12.78 -0.58
C GLU A 265 -5.29 11.91 -1.84
N VAL A 266 -6.32 11.74 -2.65
CA VAL A 266 -6.31 10.92 -3.88
C VAL A 266 -6.54 11.75 -5.15
N SER A 267 -6.39 13.07 -5.06
CA SER A 267 -6.44 13.95 -6.24
C SER A 267 -5.46 13.52 -7.34
N PRO A 268 -4.21 13.13 -7.05
CA PRO A 268 -3.30 12.64 -8.08
C PRO A 268 -3.82 11.39 -8.80
N GLU A 269 -4.36 10.42 -8.07
CA GLU A 269 -5.00 9.23 -8.63
C GLU A 269 -6.20 9.62 -9.50
N ASN A 270 -7.11 10.45 -8.99
CA ASN A 270 -8.30 10.89 -9.71
C ASN A 270 -7.98 11.64 -11.02
N LEU A 271 -6.98 12.52 -11.02
CA LEU A 271 -6.51 13.21 -12.22
C LEU A 271 -5.99 12.25 -13.30
N ILE A 272 -5.24 11.22 -12.89
CA ILE A 272 -4.74 10.19 -13.81
C ILE A 272 -5.91 9.34 -14.31
N GLU A 273 -6.88 9.01 -13.46
CA GLU A 273 -8.06 8.24 -13.85
C GLU A 273 -8.97 9.03 -14.83
N GLN A 274 -9.06 10.35 -14.73
CA GLN A 274 -9.70 11.17 -15.77
C GLN A 274 -8.99 11.05 -17.12
N SER A 275 -7.67 11.04 -17.12
CA SER A 275 -6.90 10.84 -18.35
C SER A 275 -7.14 9.46 -18.95
N LYS A 276 -7.19 8.41 -18.11
CA LYS A 276 -7.51 7.04 -18.55
C LYS A 276 -8.94 6.92 -19.06
N ALA A 277 -9.92 7.58 -18.41
CA ALA A 277 -11.30 7.62 -18.87
C ALA A 277 -11.42 8.21 -20.28
N LYS A 278 -10.71 9.31 -20.53
CA LYS A 278 -10.65 9.94 -21.86
C LYS A 278 -10.08 8.99 -22.93
N GLU A 279 -9.02 8.25 -22.60
CA GLU A 279 -8.42 7.27 -23.52
C GLU A 279 -9.31 6.04 -23.74
N LEU A 280 -10.05 5.60 -22.74
CA LEU A 280 -11.01 4.49 -22.88
C LEU A 280 -12.19 4.91 -23.77
N LEU A 281 -12.73 6.11 -23.64
CA LEU A 281 -13.80 6.60 -24.52
C LEU A 281 -13.39 6.69 -25.98
N LYS A 282 -12.12 7.04 -26.27
CA LYS A 282 -11.62 7.02 -27.65
C LYS A 282 -11.62 5.62 -28.26
N LYS A 283 -11.54 4.57 -27.44
CA LYS A 283 -11.51 3.16 -27.84
C LYS A 283 -12.89 2.50 -27.80
N GLU A 284 -13.96 3.27 -27.45
CA GLU A 284 -15.30 2.74 -27.26
C GLU A 284 -15.76 1.84 -28.42
N SER A 285 -15.71 2.35 -29.66
CA SER A 285 -16.14 1.58 -30.83
C SER A 285 -15.43 0.23 -30.93
N SER A 286 -14.10 0.20 -30.76
CA SER A 286 -13.32 -1.04 -30.86
C SER A 286 -13.50 -2.00 -29.68
N LEU A 287 -14.10 -1.56 -28.59
CA LEU A 287 -14.36 -2.39 -27.40
C LEU A 287 -15.74 -3.06 -27.43
N PHE A 288 -16.66 -2.57 -28.29
CA PHE A 288 -18.05 -3.02 -28.37
C PHE A 288 -18.47 -3.43 -29.79
N GLU A 289 -17.53 -3.63 -30.69
CA GLU A 289 -17.69 -4.30 -31.98
C GLU A 289 -17.59 -5.81 -31.75
#